data_3e267d85dd6042e44c7c7abacc3de9f2
#
_entry.id   3e267d85dd6042e44c7c7abacc3de9f2
#
_cell.length_a   1.000
_cell.length_b   1.000
_cell.length_c   1.000
_cell.angle_alpha   90.00
_cell.angle_beta   90.00
_cell.angle_gamma   90.00
#
_symmetry.space_group_name_H-M   'P 1'
#
loop_
_entity.id
_entity.type
_entity.pdbx_description
1 polymer ?
#
loop_
_entity_poly.entity_id
_entity_poly.type
_entity_poly.pdbx_seq_one_letter_code
_entity_poly.pdbx_strand_id
1 'polypeptide(L)'
;MQLQTAFNANFETNIRALKFACPAIIVGVDNIQDGFITVQPSVNKLFPDFSFGEEAQIVDVPVIFPSTINTAITFPVNIGDGVLLIFCHNDIDNFKYGLKEPHNPTSRAYLTSENAVAIVGFNPYQ
;
A
#
# COMPACT_ATOMS: atom_id res chain seq x y z
N MET A 1 -14.61 -1.18 34.97
CA MET A 1 -14.65 0.02 34.14
C MET A 1 -13.30 0.40 33.59
N GLN A 2 -12.25 0.48 34.43
CA GLN A 2 -10.90 0.82 33.96
C GLN A 2 -10.32 -0.24 33.01
N LEU A 3 -10.58 -1.52 33.30
CA LEU A 3 -10.09 -2.61 32.43
C LEU A 3 -10.76 -2.55 31.05
N GLN A 4 -12.05 -2.29 31.00
CA GLN A 4 -12.78 -2.19 29.73
C GLN A 4 -12.30 -0.98 28.92
N THR A 5 -12.05 0.15 29.56
CA THR A 5 -11.53 1.35 28.89
C THR A 5 -10.14 1.09 28.31
N ALA A 6 -9.26 0.41 29.08
CA ALA A 6 -7.93 0.05 28.59
C ALA A 6 -8.02 -0.92 27.42
N PHE A 7 -8.91 -1.90 27.49
CA PHE A 7 -9.12 -2.85 26.40
C PHE A 7 -9.58 -2.15 25.12
N ASN A 8 -10.55 -1.23 25.23
CA ASN A 8 -11.05 -0.48 24.08
C ASN A 8 -9.98 0.40 23.46
N ALA A 9 -9.15 1.06 24.30
CA ALA A 9 -8.05 1.89 23.82
C ALA A 9 -7.01 1.05 23.07
N ASN A 10 -6.66 -0.13 23.59
CA ASN A 10 -5.72 -1.03 22.93
C ASN A 10 -6.28 -1.56 21.60
N PHE A 11 -7.57 -1.89 21.59
CA PHE A 11 -8.23 -2.37 20.39
C PHE A 11 -8.22 -1.29 19.29
N GLU A 12 -8.55 -0.04 19.62
CA GLU A 12 -8.50 1.06 18.66
C GLU A 12 -7.08 1.30 18.14
N THR A 13 -6.09 1.27 19.02
CA THR A 13 -4.68 1.44 18.62
C THR A 13 -4.25 0.34 17.65
N ASN A 14 -4.63 -0.90 17.93
CA ASN A 14 -4.28 -2.03 17.05
C ASN A 14 -4.97 -1.91 15.68
N ILE A 15 -6.24 -1.51 15.65
CA ILE A 15 -6.96 -1.31 14.40
C ILE A 15 -6.33 -0.17 13.58
N ARG A 16 -5.94 0.93 14.22
CA ARG A 16 -5.30 2.06 13.53
C ARG A 16 -3.92 1.71 12.98
N ALA A 17 -3.24 0.74 13.58
CA ALA A 17 -1.95 0.26 13.10
C ALA A 17 -2.07 -0.57 11.82
N LEU A 18 -3.24 -1.15 11.54
CA LEU A 18 -3.48 -1.91 10.31
C LEU A 18 -3.70 -0.96 9.14
N LYS A 19 -3.21 -1.36 7.97
CA LYS A 19 -3.34 -0.59 6.74
C LYS A 19 -4.27 -1.33 5.78
N PHE A 20 -5.27 -0.63 5.25
CA PHE A 20 -6.23 -1.21 4.31
C PHE A 20 -6.10 -0.58 2.92
N ALA A 21 -6.31 0.73 2.82
CA ALA A 21 -6.19 1.46 1.57
C ALA A 21 -5.95 2.93 1.87
N CYS A 22 -5.23 3.62 0.98
CA CYS A 22 -5.04 5.06 1.09
C CYS A 22 -4.64 5.65 -0.26
N PRO A 23 -4.88 6.96 -0.49
CA PRO A 23 -4.36 7.63 -1.65
C PRO A 23 -2.86 7.88 -1.51
N ALA A 24 -2.16 7.94 -2.63
CA ALA A 24 -0.73 8.23 -2.65
C ALA A 24 -0.34 8.90 -3.96
N ILE A 25 0.84 9.50 -3.96
CA ILE A 25 1.41 10.14 -5.15
C ILE A 25 2.69 9.42 -5.52
N ILE A 26 2.89 9.20 -6.81
CA ILE A 26 4.10 8.56 -7.32
C ILE A 26 5.27 9.53 -7.17
N VAL A 27 6.33 9.08 -6.52
CA VAL A 27 7.55 9.88 -6.32
C VAL A 27 8.77 9.26 -7.00
N GLY A 28 8.67 8.05 -7.53
CA GLY A 28 9.76 7.40 -8.25
C GLY A 28 9.26 6.41 -9.27
N VAL A 29 9.88 6.41 -10.45
CA VAL A 29 9.52 5.51 -11.56
C VAL A 29 10.74 4.77 -12.10
N ASP A 30 11.81 4.66 -11.31
CA ASP A 30 13.07 4.05 -11.77
C ASP A 30 12.90 2.59 -12.18
N ASN A 31 11.97 1.86 -11.55
CA ASN A 31 11.74 0.46 -11.81
C ASN A 31 10.41 0.21 -12.54
N ILE A 32 9.88 1.22 -13.24
CA ILE A 32 8.58 1.07 -13.90
C ILE A 32 8.61 0.01 -15.02
N GLN A 33 9.76 -0.24 -15.63
CA GLN A 33 9.88 -1.28 -16.65
C GLN A 33 9.64 -2.67 -16.08
N ASP A 34 9.94 -2.87 -14.80
CA ASP A 34 9.65 -4.12 -14.09
C ASP A 34 8.26 -4.11 -13.45
N GLY A 35 7.51 -3.02 -13.60
CA GLY A 35 6.16 -2.89 -13.05
C GLY A 35 6.10 -2.36 -11.63
N PHE A 36 7.17 -1.77 -11.12
CA PHE A 36 7.25 -1.27 -9.74
C PHE A 36 7.44 0.24 -9.70
N ILE A 37 6.86 0.87 -8.68
CA ILE A 37 6.99 2.31 -8.45
C ILE A 37 7.29 2.57 -6.98
N THR A 38 7.73 3.79 -6.70
CA THR A 38 7.87 4.30 -5.34
C THR A 38 6.80 5.36 -5.10
N VAL A 39 6.10 5.28 -3.98
CA VAL A 39 4.97 6.15 -3.69
C VAL A 39 5.14 6.80 -2.32
N GLN A 40 4.52 7.98 -2.17
CA GLN A 40 4.37 8.67 -0.89
C GLN A 40 2.90 8.70 -0.52
N PRO A 41 2.49 8.03 0.56
CA PRO A 41 1.11 8.16 1.03
C PRO A 41 0.78 9.62 1.32
N SER A 42 -0.40 10.05 0.88
CA SER A 42 -0.79 11.46 0.90
C SER A 42 -1.48 11.88 2.19
N VAL A 43 -1.99 10.93 2.96
CA VAL A 43 -2.65 11.22 4.23
C VAL A 43 -1.70 10.91 5.37
N ASN A 44 -1.45 11.89 6.22
CA ASN A 44 -0.54 11.74 7.34
C ASN A 44 -1.12 10.78 8.37
N LYS A 45 -0.24 10.10 9.08
CA LYS A 45 -0.66 9.20 10.15
C LYS A 45 -0.85 9.99 11.45
N LEU A 46 -1.76 9.50 12.28
CA LEU A 46 -2.01 10.03 13.60
C LEU A 46 -1.17 9.30 14.63
N PHE A 47 -0.36 10.04 15.38
CA PHE A 47 0.43 9.48 16.48
C PHE A 47 -0.38 9.41 17.77
N PRO A 48 0.05 8.60 18.77
CA PRO A 48 -0.68 8.48 20.03
C PRO A 48 -0.83 9.79 20.80
N ASP A 49 0.04 10.78 20.58
CA ASP A 49 -0.06 12.10 21.20
C ASP A 49 -0.99 13.07 20.44
N PHE A 50 -1.77 12.54 19.49
CA PHE A 50 -2.68 13.29 18.64
C PHE A 50 -2.00 14.27 17.68
N SER A 51 -0.69 14.18 17.48
CA SER A 51 0.00 14.88 16.40
C SER A 51 -0.09 14.08 15.11
N PHE A 52 0.14 14.74 13.97
CA PHE A 52 0.18 14.09 12.66
C PHE A 52 1.60 14.14 12.10
N GLY A 53 1.98 13.10 11.38
CA GLY A 53 3.26 13.04 10.72
C GLY A 53 3.14 12.32 9.39
N GLU A 54 4.10 12.56 8.48
CA GLU A 54 4.10 11.93 7.18
C GLU A 54 4.37 10.44 7.30
N GLU A 55 3.66 9.66 6.47
CA GLU A 55 3.99 8.25 6.30
C GLU A 55 5.29 8.12 5.52
N ALA A 56 6.04 7.05 5.78
CA ALA A 56 7.24 6.76 5.01
C ALA A 56 6.91 6.41 3.56
N GLN A 57 7.82 6.74 2.65
CA GLN A 57 7.71 6.31 1.27
C GLN A 57 7.75 4.78 1.19
N ILE A 58 7.01 4.23 0.23
CA ILE A 58 6.94 2.79 0.00
C ILE A 58 7.58 2.50 -1.35
N VAL A 59 8.58 1.62 -1.36
CA VAL A 59 9.31 1.23 -2.57
C VAL A 59 8.79 -0.11 -3.09
N ASP A 60 9.09 -0.41 -4.36
CA ASP A 60 8.77 -1.67 -5.02
C ASP A 60 7.27 -2.02 -4.94
N VAL A 61 6.43 -1.02 -5.15
CA VAL A 61 4.98 -1.19 -5.19
C VAL A 61 4.57 -1.62 -6.60
N PRO A 62 3.97 -2.81 -6.77
CA PRO A 62 3.51 -3.21 -8.10
C PRO A 62 2.36 -2.34 -8.57
N VAL A 63 2.40 -1.96 -9.86
CA VAL A 63 1.36 -1.17 -10.50
C VAL A 63 0.34 -2.10 -11.12
N ILE A 64 -0.95 -1.86 -10.87
CA ILE A 64 -2.03 -2.64 -11.46
C ILE A 64 -2.57 -1.89 -12.68
N PHE A 65 -2.48 -2.53 -13.84
CA PHE A 65 -3.15 -2.10 -15.06
C PHE A 65 -4.22 -3.12 -15.44
N PRO A 66 -5.30 -2.71 -16.13
CA PRO A 66 -6.27 -3.67 -16.65
C PRO A 66 -5.56 -4.65 -17.60
N SER A 67 -5.55 -5.92 -17.25
CA SER A 67 -4.83 -6.91 -18.05
C SER A 67 -5.38 -8.30 -17.89
N THR A 68 -5.07 -9.14 -18.88
CA THR A 68 -5.30 -10.58 -18.85
C THR A 68 -3.99 -11.27 -19.20
N ILE A 69 -4.02 -12.60 -19.28
CA ILE A 69 -2.82 -13.35 -19.62
C ILE A 69 -2.27 -12.99 -21.00
N ASN A 70 -3.14 -12.54 -21.93
CA ASN A 70 -2.77 -12.27 -23.31
C ASN A 70 -2.84 -10.80 -23.70
N THR A 71 -3.43 -9.94 -22.86
CA THR A 71 -3.72 -8.55 -23.24
C THR A 71 -3.54 -7.65 -22.03
N ALA A 72 -3.02 -6.45 -22.27
CA ALA A 72 -2.88 -5.44 -21.22
C ALA A 72 -3.17 -4.06 -21.79
N ILE A 73 -3.81 -3.21 -20.98
CA ILE A 73 -3.96 -1.77 -21.26
C ILE A 73 -3.02 -1.07 -20.31
N THR A 74 -2.00 -0.38 -20.84
CA THR A 74 -1.02 0.34 -20.04
C THR A 74 -1.03 1.81 -20.38
N PHE A 75 -0.64 2.63 -19.43
CA PHE A 75 -0.53 4.08 -19.61
C PHE A 75 0.88 4.52 -19.25
N PRO A 76 1.38 5.64 -19.82
CA PRO A 76 2.57 6.28 -19.27
C PRO A 76 2.31 6.69 -17.83
N VAL A 77 3.25 6.35 -16.93
CA VAL A 77 3.15 6.67 -15.51
C VAL A 77 4.26 7.64 -15.18
N ASN A 78 3.91 8.77 -14.59
CA ASN A 78 4.85 9.86 -14.31
C ASN A 78 4.87 10.18 -12.82
N ILE A 79 5.99 10.77 -12.37
CA ILE A 79 6.08 11.34 -11.03
C ILE A 79 5.00 12.42 -10.88
N GLY A 80 4.26 12.35 -9.79
CA GLY A 80 3.15 13.26 -9.52
C GLY A 80 1.77 12.67 -9.80
N ASP A 81 1.70 11.52 -10.47
CA ASP A 81 0.42 10.85 -10.70
C ASP A 81 -0.14 10.28 -9.40
N GLY A 82 -1.47 10.31 -9.27
CA GLY A 82 -2.16 9.77 -8.12
C GLY A 82 -2.49 8.30 -8.27
N VAL A 83 -2.39 7.57 -7.18
CA VAL A 83 -2.72 6.15 -7.12
C VAL A 83 -3.53 5.85 -5.87
N LEU A 84 -4.28 4.75 -5.90
CA LEU A 84 -4.88 4.16 -4.72
C LEU A 84 -4.02 2.98 -4.29
N LEU A 85 -3.49 3.03 -3.07
CA LEU A 85 -2.77 1.90 -2.49
C LEU A 85 -3.76 0.97 -1.81
N ILE A 86 -3.62 -0.32 -2.06
CA ILE A 86 -4.34 -1.38 -1.36
C ILE A 86 -3.28 -2.26 -0.70
N PHE A 87 -3.47 -2.55 0.58
CA PHE A 87 -2.53 -3.37 1.34
C PHE A 87 -3.10 -4.79 1.43
N CYS A 88 -2.34 -5.75 0.91
CA CYS A 88 -2.79 -7.13 0.90
C CYS A 88 -2.75 -7.73 2.30
N HIS A 89 -3.63 -8.71 2.53
CA HIS A 89 -3.81 -9.36 3.82
C HIS A 89 -2.52 -10.03 4.30
N ASN A 90 -1.87 -10.78 3.41
CA ASN A 90 -0.64 -11.53 3.71
C ASN A 90 0.52 -10.99 2.89
N ASP A 91 1.73 -11.45 3.24
CA ASP A 91 2.94 -11.17 2.48
C ASP A 91 2.78 -11.65 1.03
N ILE A 92 3.04 -10.75 0.07
CA ILE A 92 2.89 -11.01 -1.35
C ILE A 92 4.24 -11.10 -2.08
N ASP A 93 5.36 -11.13 -1.37
CA ASP A 93 6.67 -11.05 -2.01
C ASP A 93 6.87 -12.17 -3.04
N ASN A 94 6.51 -13.40 -2.72
CA ASN A 94 6.66 -14.51 -3.66
C ASN A 94 5.79 -14.34 -4.90
N PHE A 95 4.54 -13.91 -4.73
CA PHE A 95 3.65 -13.65 -5.85
C PHE A 95 4.15 -12.47 -6.68
N LYS A 96 4.59 -11.41 -6.03
CA LYS A 96 5.07 -10.18 -6.66
C LYS A 96 6.24 -10.47 -7.59
N TYR A 97 7.08 -11.46 -7.27
CA TYR A 97 8.25 -11.82 -8.04
C TYR A 97 8.05 -13.09 -8.87
N GLY A 98 6.82 -13.54 -9.08
CA GLY A 98 6.49 -14.50 -10.13
C GLY A 98 5.87 -15.84 -9.72
N LEU A 99 5.72 -16.13 -8.44
CA LEU A 99 5.17 -17.41 -7.99
C LEU A 99 3.64 -17.38 -8.03
N LYS A 100 3.03 -18.17 -8.91
CA LYS A 100 1.57 -18.19 -9.12
C LYS A 100 0.85 -19.31 -8.38
N GLU A 101 1.55 -20.40 -8.07
CA GLU A 101 0.96 -21.53 -7.36
C GLU A 101 0.66 -21.14 -5.91
N PRO A 102 -0.30 -21.81 -5.24
CA PRO A 102 -0.49 -21.61 -3.81
C PRO A 102 0.81 -21.82 -3.03
N HIS A 103 1.12 -20.92 -2.13
CA HIS A 103 2.38 -20.93 -1.41
C HIS A 103 2.21 -20.31 -0.02
N ASN A 104 3.21 -20.51 0.82
CA ASN A 104 3.26 -19.87 2.12
C ASN A 104 3.88 -18.48 2.03
N PRO A 105 3.44 -17.52 2.85
CA PRO A 105 4.09 -16.22 2.91
C PRO A 105 5.52 -16.35 3.45
N THR A 106 6.41 -15.48 2.99
CA THR A 106 7.81 -15.47 3.45
C THR A 106 7.97 -14.79 4.79
N SER A 107 7.00 -13.99 5.21
CA SER A 107 7.03 -13.28 6.48
C SER A 107 5.63 -13.27 7.09
N ARG A 108 5.54 -12.79 8.34
CA ARG A 108 4.27 -12.62 9.03
C ARG A 108 3.64 -11.25 8.81
N ALA A 109 4.13 -10.49 7.83
CA ALA A 109 3.56 -9.19 7.49
C ALA A 109 2.07 -9.33 7.17
N TYR A 110 1.25 -8.46 7.75
CA TYR A 110 -0.19 -8.53 7.69
C TYR A 110 -0.74 -7.11 7.58
N LEU A 111 -1.37 -6.78 6.46
CA LEU A 111 -1.92 -5.44 6.19
C LEU A 111 -0.89 -4.35 6.50
N THR A 112 0.32 -4.50 5.97
CA THR A 112 1.42 -3.54 6.19
C THR A 112 1.87 -2.92 4.87
N SER A 113 2.74 -1.91 4.97
CA SER A 113 3.29 -1.20 3.81
C SER A 113 4.02 -2.14 2.83
N GLU A 114 4.58 -3.24 3.33
CA GLU A 114 5.30 -4.20 2.49
C GLU A 114 4.37 -4.95 1.53
N ASN A 115 3.07 -4.97 1.83
CA ASN A 115 2.07 -5.70 1.05
C ASN A 115 1.28 -4.79 0.13
N ALA A 116 1.76 -3.58 -0.14
CA ALA A 116 1.04 -2.58 -0.92
C ALA A 116 1.05 -2.91 -2.41
N VAL A 117 -0.07 -2.65 -3.07
CA VAL A 117 -0.19 -2.60 -4.52
C VAL A 117 -0.84 -1.26 -4.90
N ALA A 118 -0.58 -0.77 -6.11
CA ALA A 118 -1.05 0.53 -6.54
C ALA A 118 -1.97 0.40 -7.76
N ILE A 119 -3.14 1.03 -7.68
CA ILE A 119 -4.06 1.19 -8.81
C ILE A 119 -3.93 2.63 -9.29
N VAL A 120 -3.53 2.81 -10.56
CA VAL A 120 -3.34 4.15 -11.13
C VAL A 120 -4.68 4.82 -11.41
N GLY A 121 -4.67 6.16 -11.42
CA GLY A 121 -5.83 6.93 -11.83
C GLY A 121 -6.63 7.56 -10.68
N PHE A 122 -6.16 7.49 -9.45
CA PHE A 122 -6.80 8.15 -8.32
C PHE A 122 -6.12 9.49 -8.08
N ASN A 123 -6.52 10.50 -8.87
CA ASN A 123 -5.88 11.81 -8.84
C ASN A 123 -6.68 12.80 -8.02
N PRO A 124 -6.01 13.80 -7.41
CA PRO A 124 -6.73 14.88 -6.73
C PRO A 124 -7.66 15.61 -7.71
N TYR A 125 -8.79 16.05 -7.21
CA TYR A 125 -9.72 16.85 -7.98
C TYR A 125 -9.11 18.22 -8.22
N GLN A 126 -9.11 18.65 -9.45
CA GLN A 126 -8.57 19.97 -9.83
C GLN A 126 -9.65 20.97 -10.13
#